data_de1c7f8fa30d6b0b6d18d9bff9897584
#
_entry.id   de1c7f8fa30d6b0b6d18d9bff9897584
#
_cell.length_a   1.000
_cell.length_b   1.000
_cell.length_c   1.000
_cell.angle_alpha   90.00
_cell.angle_beta   90.00
_cell.angle_gamma   90.00
#
_symmetry.space_group_name_H-M   'P 1'
#
loop_
_entity.id
_entity.type
_entity.pdbx_description
1 polymer ?
#
loop_
_entity_poly.entity_id
_entity_poly.type
_entity_poly.pdbx_seq_one_letter_code
_entity_poly.pdbx_strand_id
1 'polypeptide(L)'
;MSGFIAGGIPTTAFPIGNGTFWPEIDGQLLRAAMRITDAVTDDRLEVATVNAMIEANRELAGYRAAQQAMGFATLSDVPAEQIKGESQLLHLYRRIIYCSALAELVERFSSFDATNSGEKKVTEEESSADQLRRDSRKALRSLLGISHTTVELL
;
A
#
# COMPACT_ATOMS: atom_id res chain seq x y z
N MET A 1 1.69 43.65 -13.89
CA MET A 1 1.08 42.59 -13.09
C MET A 1 1.49 41.28 -13.71
N SER A 2 2.63 40.73 -13.27
CA SER A 2 3.11 39.43 -13.72
C SER A 2 2.55 38.35 -12.82
N GLY A 3 1.53 37.63 -13.30
CA GLY A 3 1.01 36.46 -12.63
C GLY A 3 2.02 35.33 -12.76
N PHE A 4 2.66 34.94 -11.68
CA PHE A 4 3.38 33.69 -11.56
C PHE A 4 2.35 32.56 -11.58
N ILE A 5 2.13 31.97 -12.76
CA ILE A 5 1.46 30.70 -12.87
C ILE A 5 2.52 29.66 -12.50
N ALA A 6 2.48 29.18 -11.26
CA ALA A 6 3.18 27.97 -10.90
C ALA A 6 2.55 26.81 -11.71
N GLY A 7 3.04 26.61 -12.91
CA GLY A 7 2.73 25.43 -13.69
C GLY A 7 3.30 24.23 -12.95
N GLY A 8 2.45 23.55 -12.18
CA GLY A 8 2.79 22.24 -11.66
C GLY A 8 3.13 21.36 -12.86
N ILE A 9 4.33 20.78 -12.86
CA ILE A 9 4.70 19.75 -13.83
C ILE A 9 3.60 18.70 -13.77
N PRO A 10 2.92 18.39 -14.90
CA PRO A 10 1.92 17.33 -14.87
C PRO A 10 2.63 16.05 -14.44
N THR A 11 2.29 15.57 -13.26
CA THR A 11 2.79 14.29 -12.76
C THR A 11 2.23 13.22 -13.70
N THR A 12 3.09 12.63 -14.52
CA THR A 12 2.68 11.58 -15.44
C THR A 12 2.18 10.40 -14.59
N ALA A 13 0.94 10.00 -14.80
CA ALA A 13 0.38 8.83 -14.13
C ALA A 13 1.30 7.60 -14.34
N PHE A 14 1.48 6.82 -13.29
CA PHE A 14 2.30 5.61 -13.31
C PHE A 14 1.46 4.42 -12.88
N PRO A 15 0.54 3.95 -13.75
CA PRO A 15 -0.36 2.86 -13.41
C PRO A 15 0.41 1.53 -13.39
N ILE A 16 0.34 0.84 -12.26
CA ILE A 16 0.84 -0.51 -12.07
C ILE A 16 -0.37 -1.43 -12.11
N GLY A 17 -0.50 -2.20 -13.20
CA GLY A 17 -1.63 -3.08 -13.46
C GLY A 17 -1.75 -4.18 -12.40
N ASN A 18 -3.00 -4.59 -12.14
CA ASN A 18 -3.33 -5.67 -11.22
C ASN A 18 -4.28 -6.64 -11.91
N GLY A 19 -4.66 -7.73 -11.24
CA GLY A 19 -5.68 -8.64 -11.77
C GLY A 19 -7.05 -7.97 -11.92
N THR A 20 -7.95 -8.61 -12.65
CA THR A 20 -9.27 -8.03 -13.02
C THR A 20 -10.16 -7.68 -11.83
N PHE A 21 -10.03 -8.37 -10.68
CA PHE A 21 -10.82 -8.11 -9.49
C PHE A 21 -10.27 -6.95 -8.64
N TRP A 22 -8.96 -6.84 -8.55
CA TRP A 22 -8.27 -5.85 -7.72
C TRP A 22 -8.02 -4.55 -8.49
N PRO A 23 -8.02 -3.40 -7.82
CA PRO A 23 -7.69 -2.13 -8.48
C PRO A 23 -6.22 -2.09 -8.90
N GLU A 24 -5.94 -1.37 -9.98
CA GLU A 24 -4.57 -0.96 -10.28
C GLU A 24 -4.04 0.00 -9.21
N ILE A 25 -2.73 0.10 -9.09
CA ILE A 25 -2.06 1.04 -8.19
C ILE A 25 -1.33 2.09 -9.02
N ASP A 26 -1.60 3.36 -8.75
CA ASP A 26 -0.81 4.45 -9.31
C ASP A 26 0.44 4.67 -8.46
N GLY A 27 1.63 4.40 -9.05
CA GLY A 27 2.91 4.55 -8.38
C GLY A 27 3.22 5.99 -7.97
N GLN A 28 2.70 6.99 -8.69
CA GLN A 28 2.89 8.40 -8.30
C GLN A 28 2.03 8.77 -7.08
N LEU A 29 0.80 8.28 -7.01
CA LEU A 29 -0.04 8.46 -5.83
C LEU A 29 0.56 7.73 -4.61
N LEU A 30 1.09 6.52 -4.80
CA LEU A 30 1.80 5.79 -3.77
C LEU A 30 3.02 6.58 -3.28
N ARG A 31 3.84 7.08 -4.20
CA ARG A 31 5.01 7.91 -3.90
C ARG A 31 4.64 9.13 -3.06
N ALA A 32 3.62 9.87 -3.49
CA ALA A 32 3.15 11.07 -2.78
C ALA A 32 2.58 10.75 -1.40
N ALA A 33 1.72 9.73 -1.30
CA ALA A 33 1.05 9.35 -0.06
C ALA A 33 2.03 8.85 1.01
N MET A 34 3.07 8.14 0.61
CA MET A 34 4.06 7.53 1.51
C MET A 34 5.36 8.34 1.63
N ARG A 35 5.42 9.53 1.01
CA ARG A 35 6.59 10.43 1.01
C ARG A 35 7.88 9.76 0.53
N ILE A 36 7.75 8.92 -0.50
CA ILE A 36 8.89 8.23 -1.10
C ILE A 36 9.67 9.20 -1.97
N THR A 37 10.94 9.41 -1.67
CA THR A 37 11.80 10.35 -2.38
C THR A 37 12.30 9.79 -3.72
N ASP A 38 12.85 10.67 -4.56
CA ASP A 38 13.42 10.30 -5.87
C ASP A 38 14.68 9.41 -5.78
N ALA A 39 15.23 9.21 -4.57
CA ALA A 39 16.27 8.22 -4.31
C ALA A 39 15.79 6.78 -4.61
N VAL A 40 14.48 6.55 -4.50
CA VAL A 40 13.83 5.33 -4.96
C VAL A 40 13.37 5.53 -6.41
N THR A 41 14.00 4.85 -7.36
CA THR A 41 13.62 4.92 -8.77
C THR A 41 12.23 4.31 -9.01
N ASP A 42 11.58 4.69 -10.11
CA ASP A 42 10.26 4.13 -10.48
C ASP A 42 10.32 2.61 -10.65
N ASP A 43 11.39 2.07 -11.23
CA ASP A 43 11.59 0.62 -11.36
C ASP A 43 11.60 -0.11 -10.01
N ARG A 44 12.27 0.47 -9.00
CA ARG A 44 12.32 -0.11 -7.65
C ARG A 44 10.98 -0.01 -6.94
N LEU A 45 10.29 1.12 -7.12
CA LEU A 45 8.95 1.30 -6.59
C LEU A 45 7.96 0.31 -7.20
N GLU A 46 8.04 0.11 -8.52
CA GLU A 46 7.22 -0.87 -9.23
C GLU A 46 7.46 -2.29 -8.69
N VAL A 47 8.71 -2.73 -8.58
CA VAL A 47 9.05 -4.06 -8.05
C VAL A 47 8.48 -4.26 -6.65
N ALA A 48 8.68 -3.32 -5.74
CA ALA A 48 8.14 -3.42 -4.37
C ALA A 48 6.60 -3.45 -4.35
N THR A 49 5.97 -2.67 -5.23
CA THR A 49 4.51 -2.62 -5.36
C THR A 49 3.96 -3.94 -5.91
N VAL A 50 4.58 -4.50 -6.95
CA VAL A 50 4.20 -5.79 -7.53
C VAL A 50 4.35 -6.92 -6.51
N ASN A 51 5.43 -6.94 -5.73
CA ASN A 51 5.62 -7.91 -4.65
C ASN A 51 4.50 -7.80 -3.60
N ALA A 52 4.16 -6.58 -3.18
CA ALA A 52 3.05 -6.34 -2.25
C ALA A 52 1.71 -6.81 -2.81
N MET A 53 1.43 -6.59 -4.10
CA MET A 53 0.23 -7.09 -4.77
C MET A 53 0.17 -8.62 -4.79
N ILE A 54 1.27 -9.29 -5.12
CA ILE A 54 1.35 -10.76 -5.17
C ILE A 54 1.00 -11.34 -3.80
N GLU A 55 1.59 -10.81 -2.74
CA GLU A 55 1.34 -11.28 -1.37
C GLU A 55 -0.11 -11.02 -0.95
N ALA A 56 -0.59 -9.78 -1.11
CA ALA A 56 -1.95 -9.41 -0.74
C ALA A 56 -3.00 -10.21 -1.51
N ASN A 57 -2.83 -10.34 -2.82
CA ASN A 57 -3.77 -11.08 -3.67
C ASN A 57 -3.81 -12.57 -3.31
N ARG A 58 -2.69 -13.14 -2.88
CA ARG A 58 -2.62 -14.52 -2.39
C ARG A 58 -3.36 -14.67 -1.06
N GLU A 59 -3.11 -13.79 -0.11
CA GLU A 59 -3.80 -13.83 1.19
C GLU A 59 -5.31 -13.60 1.06
N LEU A 60 -5.72 -12.75 0.13
CA LEU A 60 -7.11 -12.41 -0.14
C LEU A 60 -7.78 -13.31 -1.20
N ALA A 61 -7.13 -14.37 -1.66
CA ALA A 61 -7.67 -15.23 -2.73
C ALA A 61 -9.02 -15.86 -2.37
N GLY A 62 -9.19 -16.31 -1.14
CA GLY A 62 -10.45 -16.84 -0.65
C GLY A 62 -11.57 -15.80 -0.60
N TYR A 63 -11.25 -14.59 -0.17
CA TYR A 63 -12.18 -13.45 -0.20
C TYR A 63 -12.63 -13.15 -1.62
N ARG A 64 -11.69 -13.00 -2.56
CA ARG A 64 -12.00 -12.77 -3.98
C ARG A 64 -12.92 -13.85 -4.53
N ALA A 65 -12.59 -15.12 -4.30
CA ALA A 65 -13.39 -16.23 -4.80
C ALA A 65 -14.82 -16.19 -4.25
N ALA A 66 -15.01 -15.89 -2.97
CA ALA A 66 -16.32 -15.76 -2.34
C ALA A 66 -17.13 -14.59 -2.94
N GLN A 67 -16.51 -13.44 -3.15
CA GLN A 67 -17.18 -12.27 -3.74
C GLN A 67 -17.57 -12.52 -5.20
N GLN A 68 -16.68 -13.13 -5.98
CA GLN A 68 -16.97 -13.51 -7.37
C GLN A 68 -18.09 -14.54 -7.47
N ALA A 69 -18.16 -15.48 -6.56
CA ALA A 69 -19.28 -16.45 -6.47
C ALA A 69 -20.63 -15.77 -6.19
N MET A 70 -20.62 -14.63 -5.50
CA MET A 70 -21.82 -13.80 -5.27
C MET A 70 -22.14 -12.87 -6.47
N GLY A 71 -21.35 -12.89 -7.53
CA GLY A 71 -21.59 -12.12 -8.76
C GLY A 71 -20.85 -10.78 -8.82
N PHE A 72 -19.98 -10.46 -7.87
CA PHE A 72 -19.19 -9.21 -7.92
C PHE A 72 -17.94 -9.40 -8.76
N ALA A 73 -17.84 -8.67 -9.88
CA ALA A 73 -16.74 -8.81 -10.84
C ALA A 73 -15.45 -8.15 -10.34
N THR A 74 -15.58 -7.05 -9.60
CA THR A 74 -14.46 -6.25 -9.08
C THR A 74 -14.65 -5.93 -7.60
N LEU A 75 -13.57 -5.54 -6.91
CA LEU A 75 -13.64 -5.08 -5.52
C LEU A 75 -14.56 -3.86 -5.36
N SER A 76 -14.62 -2.99 -6.38
CA SER A 76 -15.53 -1.84 -6.40
C SER A 76 -17.00 -2.22 -6.37
N ASP A 77 -17.36 -3.38 -6.93
CA ASP A 77 -18.75 -3.84 -7.03
C ASP A 77 -19.25 -4.44 -5.71
N VAL A 78 -18.34 -4.83 -4.82
CA VAL A 78 -18.70 -5.38 -3.52
C VAL A 78 -19.35 -4.30 -2.67
N PRO A 79 -20.58 -4.55 -2.12
CA PRO A 79 -21.27 -3.57 -1.29
C PRO A 79 -20.44 -3.18 -0.06
N ALA A 80 -20.22 -1.90 0.11
CA ALA A 80 -19.48 -1.34 1.22
C ALA A 80 -19.81 0.14 1.41
N GLU A 81 -19.43 0.69 2.55
CA GLU A 81 -19.54 2.12 2.82
C GLU A 81 -18.70 2.93 1.83
N GLN A 82 -19.24 4.09 1.42
CA GLN A 82 -18.54 5.01 0.52
C GLN A 82 -17.80 6.08 1.35
N ILE A 83 -16.50 6.21 1.11
CA ILE A 83 -15.65 7.21 1.77
C ILE A 83 -14.97 8.02 0.66
N LYS A 84 -15.14 9.33 0.70
CA LYS A 84 -14.59 10.24 -0.33
C LYS A 84 -15.00 9.85 -1.76
N GLY A 85 -16.23 9.35 -1.93
CA GLY A 85 -16.77 8.96 -3.24
C GLY A 85 -16.29 7.62 -3.78
N GLU A 86 -15.56 6.85 -2.99
CA GLU A 86 -15.07 5.52 -3.34
C GLU A 86 -15.42 4.48 -2.26
N SER A 87 -15.49 3.22 -2.65
CA SER A 87 -15.66 2.12 -1.68
C SER A 87 -14.53 2.12 -0.65
N GLN A 88 -14.89 1.99 0.64
CA GLN A 88 -13.90 1.81 1.70
C GLN A 88 -12.95 0.63 1.46
N LEU A 89 -13.41 -0.40 0.73
CA LEU A 89 -12.59 -1.56 0.41
C LEU A 89 -11.42 -1.20 -0.52
N LEU A 90 -11.59 -0.24 -1.42
CA LEU A 90 -10.51 0.28 -2.27
C LEU A 90 -9.47 1.02 -1.44
N HIS A 91 -9.90 1.84 -0.47
CA HIS A 91 -8.98 2.52 0.45
C HIS A 91 -8.19 1.53 1.30
N LEU A 92 -8.85 0.49 1.82
CA LEU A 92 -8.20 -0.57 2.60
C LEU A 92 -7.19 -1.35 1.75
N TYR A 93 -7.56 -1.74 0.55
CA TYR A 93 -6.66 -2.45 -0.35
C TYR A 93 -5.41 -1.62 -0.69
N ARG A 94 -5.59 -0.33 -1.07
CA ARG A 94 -4.44 0.57 -1.29
C ARG A 94 -3.55 0.68 -0.06
N ARG A 95 -4.12 0.78 1.14
CA ARG A 95 -3.34 0.82 2.39
C ARG A 95 -2.52 -0.44 2.60
N ILE A 96 -3.07 -1.62 2.31
CA ILE A 96 -2.34 -2.89 2.36
C ILE A 96 -1.10 -2.82 1.46
N ILE A 97 -1.30 -2.43 0.21
CA ILE A 97 -0.22 -2.37 -0.79
C ILE A 97 0.82 -1.29 -0.43
N TYR A 98 0.37 -0.09 -0.08
CA TYR A 98 1.25 1.03 0.23
C TYR A 98 2.16 0.74 1.43
N CYS A 99 1.59 0.22 2.51
CA CYS A 99 2.36 -0.13 3.70
C CYS A 99 3.33 -1.27 3.43
N SER A 100 2.92 -2.31 2.70
CA SER A 100 3.79 -3.45 2.37
C SER A 100 4.93 -3.07 1.44
N ALA A 101 4.65 -2.29 0.41
CA ALA A 101 5.67 -1.82 -0.54
C ALA A 101 6.70 -0.92 0.15
N LEU A 102 6.25 0.04 0.99
CA LEU A 102 7.18 0.90 1.73
C LEU A 102 7.99 0.11 2.75
N ALA A 103 7.40 -0.88 3.44
CA ALA A 103 8.14 -1.74 4.36
C ALA A 103 9.29 -2.47 3.66
N GLU A 104 9.05 -3.04 2.47
CA GLU A 104 10.10 -3.67 1.66
C GLU A 104 11.19 -2.67 1.26
N LEU A 105 10.80 -1.48 0.82
CA LEU A 105 11.76 -0.43 0.44
C LEU A 105 12.64 -0.01 1.62
N VAL A 106 12.05 0.22 2.79
CA VAL A 106 12.79 0.58 4.00
C VAL A 106 13.80 -0.51 4.39
N GLU A 107 13.39 -1.77 4.41
CA GLU A 107 14.26 -2.90 4.75
C GLU A 107 15.44 -3.05 3.77
N ARG A 108 15.19 -2.86 2.47
CA ARG A 108 16.24 -2.97 1.45
C ARG A 108 17.22 -1.82 1.48
N PHE A 109 16.79 -0.61 1.83
CA PHE A 109 17.65 0.57 1.86
C PHE A 109 18.45 0.69 3.16
N SER A 110 17.94 0.22 4.29
CA SER A 110 18.68 0.22 5.56
C SER A 110 19.97 -0.60 5.48
N SER A 111 19.96 -1.65 4.64
CA SER A 111 21.15 -2.51 4.46
C SER A 111 22.27 -1.88 3.62
N PHE A 112 22.00 -0.80 2.87
CA PHE A 112 23.00 -0.14 2.03
C PHE A 112 23.70 1.04 2.71
N ASP A 113 23.11 1.65 3.73
CA ASP A 113 23.65 2.79 4.47
C ASP A 113 24.44 2.39 5.74
N ALA A 114 24.83 1.13 5.88
CA ALA A 114 25.55 0.61 7.03
C ALA A 114 27.02 1.07 7.10
N THR A 115 27.26 2.38 7.07
CA THR A 115 28.54 2.99 7.44
C THR A 115 28.40 3.73 8.77
N ASN A 116 29.21 3.38 9.71
CA ASN A 116 29.58 3.92 11.04
C ASN A 116 28.66 4.88 11.86
N SER A 117 27.55 5.37 11.31
CA SER A 117 26.47 6.05 12.06
C SER A 117 25.22 5.17 12.16
N GLY A 118 25.34 3.91 11.77
CA GLY A 118 24.25 3.06 11.32
C GLY A 118 23.40 2.41 12.42
N GLU A 119 23.95 2.11 13.60
CA GLU A 119 23.18 1.29 14.56
C GLU A 119 21.89 1.93 15.06
N LYS A 120 21.88 3.23 15.33
CA LYS A 120 20.64 3.93 15.72
C LYS A 120 19.67 4.07 14.57
N LYS A 121 20.17 4.37 13.37
CA LYS A 121 19.34 4.56 12.17
C LYS A 121 18.74 3.23 11.72
N VAL A 122 19.50 2.15 11.74
CA VAL A 122 19.03 0.79 11.45
C VAL A 122 17.90 0.38 12.40
N THR A 123 18.03 0.62 13.69
CA THR A 123 16.99 0.27 14.68
C THR A 123 15.71 1.08 14.49
N GLU A 124 15.81 2.36 14.13
CA GLU A 124 14.65 3.20 13.84
C GLU A 124 13.96 2.77 12.53
N GLU A 125 14.73 2.42 11.51
CA GLU A 125 14.20 1.95 10.21
C GLU A 125 13.56 0.57 10.32
N GLU A 126 14.15 -0.37 11.05
CA GLU A 126 13.54 -1.67 11.35
C GLU A 126 12.22 -1.52 12.13
N SER A 127 12.19 -0.64 13.14
CA SER A 127 10.97 -0.32 13.87
C SER A 127 9.89 0.28 12.97
N SER A 128 10.30 1.11 11.99
CA SER A 128 9.39 1.69 10.99
C SER A 128 8.82 0.64 10.04
N ALA A 129 9.66 -0.28 9.54
CA ALA A 129 9.21 -1.37 8.67
C ALA A 129 8.23 -2.31 9.40
N ASP A 130 8.50 -2.65 10.64
CA ASP A 130 7.62 -3.46 11.49
C ASP A 130 6.26 -2.78 11.72
N GLN A 131 6.25 -1.47 11.93
CA GLN A 131 5.01 -0.72 12.09
C GLN A 131 4.19 -0.71 10.79
N LEU A 132 4.84 -0.52 9.64
CA LEU A 132 4.20 -0.59 8.33
C LEU A 132 3.60 -1.97 8.07
N ARG A 133 4.30 -3.04 8.42
CA ARG A 133 3.77 -4.41 8.31
C ARG A 133 2.56 -4.65 9.22
N ARG A 134 2.56 -4.09 10.42
CA ARG A 134 1.39 -4.14 11.32
C ARG A 134 0.21 -3.39 10.73
N ASP A 135 0.45 -2.20 10.16
CA ASP A 135 -0.59 -1.39 9.53
C ASP A 135 -1.20 -2.08 8.30
N SER A 136 -0.36 -2.72 7.49
CA SER A 136 -0.83 -3.53 6.36
C SER A 136 -1.72 -4.69 6.84
N ARG A 137 -1.28 -5.46 7.83
CA ARG A 137 -2.09 -6.57 8.39
C ARG A 137 -3.39 -6.08 9.02
N LYS A 138 -3.37 -4.92 9.67
CA LYS A 138 -4.58 -4.30 10.23
C LYS A 138 -5.58 -3.95 9.13
N ALA A 139 -5.11 -3.34 8.04
CA ALA A 139 -5.95 -3.02 6.90
C ALA A 139 -6.51 -4.28 6.22
N LEU A 140 -5.71 -5.33 6.09
CA LEU A 140 -6.13 -6.62 5.53
C LEU A 140 -7.24 -7.26 6.38
N ARG A 141 -7.07 -7.30 7.69
CA ARG A 141 -8.11 -7.80 8.60
C ARG A 141 -9.40 -6.99 8.52
N SER A 142 -9.28 -5.66 8.41
CA SER A 142 -10.43 -4.77 8.23
C SER A 142 -11.15 -5.03 6.91
N LEU A 143 -10.42 -5.27 5.82
CA LEU A 143 -11.00 -5.64 4.52
C LEU A 143 -11.76 -6.97 4.60
N LEU A 144 -11.22 -7.94 5.32
CA LEU A 144 -11.87 -9.24 5.56
C LEU A 144 -13.07 -9.16 6.52
N GLY A 145 -13.32 -7.99 7.14
CA GLY A 145 -14.38 -7.85 8.14
C GLY A 145 -14.08 -8.55 9.46
N ILE A 146 -12.81 -8.89 9.72
CA ILE A 146 -12.39 -9.51 10.97
C ILE A 146 -12.24 -8.42 12.03
N SER A 147 -13.05 -8.48 13.07
CA SER A 147 -12.96 -7.54 14.18
C SER A 147 -11.62 -7.67 14.93
N HIS A 148 -11.10 -6.54 15.41
CA HIS A 148 -9.97 -6.53 16.32
C HIS A 148 -10.47 -6.96 17.71
N THR A 149 -10.51 -8.28 17.96
CA THR A 149 -10.81 -8.78 19.30
C THR A 149 -9.57 -8.57 20.15
N THR A 150 -9.61 -7.59 21.04
CA THR A 150 -8.71 -7.54 22.18
C THR A 150 -9.20 -8.62 23.14
N VAL A 151 -8.49 -9.72 23.24
CA VAL A 151 -8.73 -10.69 24.30
C VAL A 151 -8.14 -10.07 25.57
N GLU A 152 -8.98 -9.42 26.37
CA GLU A 152 -8.65 -9.17 27.76
C GLU A 152 -8.77 -10.52 28.49
N LEU A 153 -7.64 -11.09 28.87
CA LEU A 153 -7.59 -12.16 29.85
C LEU A 153 -7.92 -11.55 31.22
N LEU A 154 -9.14 -11.77 31.66
CA LEU A 154 -9.52 -11.57 33.06
C LEU A 154 -8.88 -12.65 33.94
#